data_ba01fac5370dba3924804bedccc85e68
#
_entry.id   ba01fac5370dba3924804bedccc85e68
#
_cell.length_a   1.000
_cell.length_b   1.000
_cell.length_c   1.000
_cell.angle_alpha   90.00
_cell.angle_beta   90.00
_cell.angle_gamma   90.00
#
_symmetry.space_group_name_H-M   'P 1'
#
loop_
_entity.id
_entity.type
_entity.pdbx_description
1 polymer ?
#
loop_
_entity_poly.entity_id
_entity_poly.type
_entity_poly.pdbx_seq_one_letter_code
_entity_poly.pdbx_strand_id
1 'polypeptide(L)'
;NPVVVLACDMPFITPAFLTALVEATSGVDAAIPRDEHGWHPLCACYQRTVARTVADRLDQGVRRVLDGLAGLRIRELGPDALAPFNPDETLLMNVNTPDDYAVARRHADGGVATDVHSVAHGSPLRKQHP
;
A
#
# COMPACT_ATOMS: atom_id res chain seq x y z
N ASN A 1 20.20 -1.45 1.73
CA ASN A 1 19.09 -0.75 2.40
C ASN A 1 17.93 -0.53 1.43
N PRO A 2 16.91 -1.39 1.44
CA PRO A 2 15.73 -1.20 0.60
C PRO A 2 14.89 0.01 1.05
N VAL A 3 14.08 0.51 0.13
CA VAL A 3 13.21 1.66 0.35
C VAL A 3 11.76 1.23 0.17
N VAL A 4 10.93 1.56 1.14
CA VAL A 4 9.48 1.34 1.05
C VAL A 4 8.84 2.58 0.45
N VAL A 5 8.00 2.38 -0.56
CA VAL A 5 7.19 3.42 -1.19
C VAL A 5 5.74 3.18 -0.82
N LEU A 6 5.10 4.19 -0.26
CA LEU A 6 3.69 4.12 0.14
C LEU A 6 2.92 5.31 -0.45
N ALA A 7 1.80 5.01 -1.07
CA ALA A 7 0.84 6.05 -1.43
C ALA A 7 0.13 6.56 -0.16
N CYS A 8 -0.15 7.85 -0.12
CA CYS A 8 -0.73 8.48 1.06
C CYS A 8 -2.23 8.18 1.25
N ASP A 9 -2.87 7.54 0.29
CA ASP A 9 -4.29 7.21 0.30
C ASP A 9 -4.59 5.77 0.74
N MET A 10 -3.63 5.10 1.39
CA MET A 10 -3.75 3.71 1.86
C MET A 10 -3.70 3.66 3.39
N PRO A 11 -4.83 3.89 4.09
CA PRO A 11 -4.84 4.11 5.53
C PRO A 11 -4.69 2.84 6.38
N PHE A 12 -4.82 1.65 5.80
CA PHE A 12 -4.84 0.40 6.56
C PHE A 12 -3.54 -0.38 6.49
N ILE A 13 -2.47 0.21 5.96
CA ILE A 13 -1.13 -0.39 5.98
C ILE A 13 -0.65 -0.51 7.43
N THR A 14 -0.12 -1.68 7.76
CA THR A 14 0.35 -1.98 9.12
C THR A 14 1.88 -2.09 9.18
N PRO A 15 2.49 -1.85 10.35
CA PRO A 15 3.92 -2.06 10.55
C PRO A 15 4.36 -3.50 10.22
N ALA A 16 3.54 -4.49 10.58
CA ALA A 16 3.84 -5.89 10.29
C ALA A 16 3.96 -6.14 8.78
N PHE A 17 3.05 -5.55 8.00
CA PHE A 17 3.10 -5.67 6.56
C PHE A 17 4.34 -4.98 5.97
N LEU A 18 4.70 -3.81 6.48
CA LEU A 18 5.90 -3.10 6.04
C LEU A 18 7.16 -3.93 6.29
N THR A 19 7.25 -4.57 7.45
CA THR A 19 8.35 -5.48 7.77
C THR A 19 8.40 -6.65 6.78
N ALA A 20 7.25 -7.23 6.46
CA ALA A 20 7.16 -8.31 5.49
C ALA A 20 7.60 -7.89 4.09
N LEU A 21 7.25 -6.66 3.67
CA LEU A 21 7.71 -6.10 2.40
C LEU A 21 9.23 -5.99 2.35
N VAL A 22 9.83 -5.46 3.40
CA VAL A 22 11.29 -5.30 3.47
C VAL A 22 11.97 -6.66 3.40
N GLU A 23 11.49 -7.64 4.15
CA GLU A 23 12.04 -8.99 4.13
C GLU A 23 11.90 -9.65 2.76
N ALA A 24 10.76 -9.46 2.11
CA ALA A 24 10.51 -10.02 0.78
C ALA A 24 11.40 -9.44 -0.32
N THR A 25 12.04 -8.30 -0.07
CA THR A 25 12.92 -7.65 -1.04
C THR A 25 14.33 -8.25 -1.04
N SER A 26 14.64 -9.11 -0.10
CA SER A 26 15.93 -9.79 -0.04
C SER A 26 16.15 -10.65 -1.29
N GLY A 27 17.28 -10.43 -1.96
CA GLY A 27 17.69 -11.22 -3.12
C GLY A 27 16.99 -10.86 -4.43
N VAL A 28 16.09 -9.87 -4.43
CA VAL A 28 15.39 -9.40 -5.63
C VAL A 28 15.47 -7.88 -5.71
N ASP A 29 15.02 -7.31 -6.83
CA ASP A 29 15.06 -5.86 -7.03
C ASP A 29 13.89 -5.16 -6.34
N ALA A 30 12.75 -5.82 -6.27
CA ALA A 30 11.55 -5.27 -5.66
C ALA A 30 10.63 -6.37 -5.15
N ALA A 31 9.85 -6.05 -4.12
CA ALA A 31 8.71 -6.84 -3.66
C ALA A 31 7.45 -6.00 -3.83
N ILE A 32 6.51 -6.47 -4.64
CA ILE A 32 5.31 -5.72 -5.01
C ILE A 32 4.08 -6.58 -4.78
N PRO A 33 3.09 -6.08 -4.02
CA PRO A 33 1.82 -6.77 -3.86
C PRO A 33 1.03 -6.83 -5.15
N ARG A 34 0.30 -7.92 -5.33
CA ARG A 34 -0.65 -8.08 -6.41
C ARG A 34 -1.91 -8.75 -5.88
N ASP A 35 -3.04 -8.15 -6.16
CA ASP A 35 -4.34 -8.68 -5.80
C ASP A 35 -5.28 -8.69 -7.01
N GLU A 36 -6.57 -8.82 -6.77
CA GLU A 36 -7.59 -8.82 -7.83
C GLU A 36 -7.66 -7.52 -8.63
N HIS A 37 -7.17 -6.42 -8.07
CA HIS A 37 -7.09 -5.11 -8.73
C HIS A 37 -5.79 -4.91 -9.49
N GLY A 38 -4.88 -5.88 -9.43
CA GLY A 38 -3.60 -5.85 -10.12
C GLY A 38 -2.43 -5.54 -9.22
N TRP A 39 -1.35 -5.05 -9.80
CA TRP A 39 -0.12 -4.70 -9.10
C TRP A 39 -0.27 -3.40 -8.33
N HIS A 40 0.38 -3.35 -7.15
CA HIS A 40 0.40 -2.16 -6.30
C HIS A 40 1.83 -1.61 -6.14
N PRO A 41 2.41 -1.01 -7.20
CA PRO A 41 3.81 -0.56 -7.17
C PRO A 41 4.05 0.64 -6.25
N LEU A 42 3.00 1.33 -5.82
CA LEU A 42 3.08 2.44 -4.86
C LEU A 42 2.76 1.99 -3.43
N CYS A 43 2.78 0.69 -3.18
CA CYS A 43 2.77 0.09 -1.85
C CYS A 43 3.75 -1.09 -1.86
N ALA A 44 5.04 -0.79 -2.07
CA ALA A 44 6.04 -1.80 -2.40
C ALA A 44 7.39 -1.43 -1.79
N CYS A 45 8.30 -2.38 -1.82
CA CYS A 45 9.67 -2.17 -1.37
C CYS A 45 10.64 -2.41 -2.53
N TYR A 46 11.62 -1.53 -2.67
CA TYR A 46 12.57 -1.52 -3.77
C TYR A 46 14.00 -1.47 -3.25
N GLN A 47 14.91 -2.18 -3.91
CA GLN A 47 16.34 -1.94 -3.70
C GLN A 47 16.70 -0.54 -4.23
N ARG A 48 17.65 0.10 -3.60
CA ARG A 48 18.09 1.46 -4.02
C ARG A 48 18.60 1.52 -5.44
N THR A 49 19.19 0.42 -5.91
CA THR A 49 19.70 0.31 -7.28
C THR A 49 18.61 0.50 -8.34
N VAL A 50 17.36 0.24 -7.99
CA VAL A 50 16.21 0.45 -8.88
C VAL A 50 16.06 1.92 -9.28
N ALA A 51 16.42 2.85 -8.40
CA ALA A 51 16.31 4.28 -8.68
C ALA A 51 17.04 4.70 -9.97
N ARG A 52 18.21 4.15 -10.20
CA ARG A 52 18.97 4.44 -11.43
C ARG A 52 18.24 3.93 -12.67
N THR A 53 17.77 2.70 -12.61
CA THR A 53 17.01 2.10 -13.72
C THR A 53 15.77 2.93 -14.05
N VAL A 54 15.03 3.33 -13.04
CA VAL A 54 13.82 4.14 -13.22
C VAL A 54 14.18 5.52 -13.78
N ALA A 55 15.24 6.14 -13.26
CA ALA A 55 15.70 7.44 -13.76
C ALA A 55 16.07 7.37 -15.25
N ASP A 56 16.82 6.35 -15.65
CA ASP A 56 17.21 6.16 -17.05
C ASP A 56 15.98 6.00 -17.95
N ARG A 57 14.98 5.28 -17.50
CA ARG A 57 13.74 5.09 -18.27
C ARG A 57 12.91 6.35 -18.36
N LEU A 58 12.85 7.14 -17.29
CA LEU A 58 12.22 8.45 -17.33
C LEU A 58 12.87 9.35 -18.37
N ASP A 59 14.20 9.34 -18.44
CA ASP A 59 14.95 10.09 -19.46
C ASP A 59 14.63 9.61 -20.86
N GLN A 60 14.28 8.35 -21.04
CA GLN A 60 13.84 7.76 -22.32
C GLN A 60 12.36 8.02 -22.63
N GLY A 61 11.64 8.74 -21.77
CA GLY A 61 10.25 9.07 -21.98
C GLY A 61 9.24 8.09 -21.39
N VAL A 62 9.67 7.07 -20.66
CA VAL A 62 8.77 6.12 -20.00
C VAL A 62 8.07 6.83 -18.84
N ARG A 63 6.74 6.76 -18.78
CA ARG A 63 5.94 7.48 -17.78
C ARG A 63 5.08 6.55 -16.91
N ARG A 64 4.75 5.36 -17.40
CA ARG A 64 3.96 4.39 -16.63
C ARG A 64 4.87 3.67 -15.65
N VAL A 65 4.44 3.57 -14.37
CA VAL A 65 5.25 2.97 -13.30
C VAL A 65 5.67 1.55 -13.64
N LEU A 66 4.73 0.70 -14.05
CA LEU A 66 5.05 -0.70 -14.35
C LEU A 66 6.00 -0.84 -15.54
N ASP A 67 5.89 0.03 -16.53
CA ASP A 67 6.82 0.05 -17.66
C ASP A 67 8.24 0.45 -17.21
N GLY A 68 8.32 1.35 -16.24
CA GLY A 68 9.58 1.74 -15.62
C GLY A 68 10.26 0.62 -14.83
N LEU A 69 9.50 -0.40 -14.44
CA LEU A 69 9.98 -1.53 -13.65
C LEU A 69 10.20 -2.80 -14.50
N ALA A 70 9.94 -2.74 -15.79
CA ALA A 70 10.07 -3.89 -16.67
C ALA A 70 11.51 -4.43 -16.67
N GLY A 71 11.66 -5.76 -16.65
CA GLY A 71 12.96 -6.43 -16.66
C GLY A 71 13.64 -6.54 -15.31
N LEU A 72 13.11 -5.93 -14.26
CA LEU A 72 13.61 -6.10 -12.90
C LEU A 72 13.14 -7.45 -12.32
N ARG A 73 13.92 -7.95 -11.35
CA ARG A 73 13.53 -9.14 -10.61
C ARG A 73 12.53 -8.73 -9.53
N ILE A 74 11.28 -9.08 -9.74
CA ILE A 74 10.19 -8.68 -8.85
C ILE A 74 9.65 -9.92 -8.13
N ARG A 75 9.60 -9.85 -6.79
CA ARG A 75 8.88 -10.84 -6.00
C ARG A 75 7.44 -10.39 -5.86
N GLU A 76 6.53 -11.16 -6.44
CA GLU A 76 5.11 -10.93 -6.30
C GLU A 76 4.64 -11.36 -4.91
N LEU A 77 3.96 -10.48 -4.20
CA LEU A 77 3.22 -10.83 -3.00
C LEU A 77 1.75 -11.00 -3.38
N GLY A 78 1.40 -12.23 -3.73
CA GLY A 78 0.04 -12.58 -4.14
C GLY A 78 -0.91 -12.76 -2.95
N PRO A 79 -2.16 -13.18 -3.22
CA PRO A 79 -3.19 -13.30 -2.17
C PRO A 79 -2.76 -14.16 -0.98
N ASP A 80 -2.07 -15.26 -1.21
CA ASP A 80 -1.61 -16.14 -0.13
C ASP A 80 -0.58 -15.46 0.78
N ALA A 81 0.35 -14.71 0.20
CA ALA A 81 1.34 -13.98 0.95
C ALA A 81 0.74 -12.78 1.70
N LEU A 82 -0.31 -12.18 1.15
CA LEU A 82 -0.99 -11.04 1.75
C LEU A 82 -1.98 -11.43 2.85
N ALA A 83 -2.53 -12.64 2.79
CA ALA A 83 -3.61 -13.08 3.68
C ALA A 83 -3.33 -12.87 5.18
N PRO A 84 -2.12 -13.19 5.71
CA PRO A 84 -1.84 -12.96 7.13
C PRO A 84 -1.92 -11.50 7.57
N PHE A 85 -1.77 -10.56 6.63
CA PHE A 85 -1.76 -9.12 6.89
C PHE A 85 -3.07 -8.45 6.50
N ASN A 86 -4.02 -9.21 5.98
CA ASN A 86 -5.21 -8.66 5.34
C ASN A 86 -6.50 -9.39 5.77
N PRO A 87 -6.74 -9.54 7.10
CA PRO A 87 -7.89 -10.31 7.59
C PRO A 87 -9.23 -9.68 7.19
N ASP A 88 -9.29 -8.36 7.06
CA ASP A 88 -10.53 -7.62 6.73
C ASP A 88 -10.59 -7.21 5.27
N GLU A 89 -9.63 -7.65 4.46
CA GLU A 89 -9.53 -7.31 3.03
C GLU A 89 -9.43 -5.81 2.76
N THR A 90 -8.88 -5.05 3.72
CA THR A 90 -8.74 -3.60 3.62
C THR A 90 -7.31 -3.12 3.45
N LEU A 91 -6.32 -4.02 3.57
CA LEU A 91 -4.90 -3.67 3.62
C LEU A 91 -4.48 -2.70 2.49
N LEU A 92 -4.86 -3.03 1.26
CA LEU A 92 -4.48 -2.25 0.07
C LEU A 92 -5.59 -1.30 -0.40
N MET A 93 -6.56 -1.03 0.46
CA MET A 93 -7.67 -0.15 0.14
C MET A 93 -7.21 1.30 -0.01
N ASN A 94 -7.57 1.92 -1.13
CA ASN A 94 -7.36 3.33 -1.39
C ASN A 94 -8.57 4.16 -0.92
N VAL A 95 -8.30 5.38 -0.46
CA VAL A 95 -9.35 6.32 -0.07
C VAL A 95 -9.21 7.56 -0.95
N ASN A 96 -9.96 7.60 -2.05
CA ASN A 96 -9.92 8.67 -3.06
C ASN A 96 -11.22 9.45 -3.17
N THR A 97 -12.33 8.91 -2.68
CA THR A 97 -13.67 9.51 -2.80
C THR A 97 -14.34 9.59 -1.43
N PRO A 98 -15.40 10.43 -1.28
CA PRO A 98 -16.20 10.44 -0.05
C PRO A 98 -16.78 9.06 0.29
N ASP A 99 -17.17 8.28 -0.71
CA ASP A 99 -17.70 6.93 -0.50
C ASP A 99 -16.60 6.01 0.04
N ASP A 100 -15.39 6.08 -0.52
CA ASP A 100 -14.24 5.33 -0.01
C ASP A 100 -13.95 5.70 1.44
N TYR A 101 -14.00 6.97 1.76
CA TYR A 101 -13.80 7.46 3.11
C TYR A 101 -14.85 6.90 4.08
N ALA A 102 -16.11 6.87 3.67
CA ALA A 102 -17.20 6.31 4.47
C ALA A 102 -16.98 4.82 4.74
N VAL A 103 -16.57 4.06 3.73
CA VAL A 103 -16.22 2.64 3.88
C VAL A 103 -15.04 2.47 4.83
N ALA A 104 -13.99 3.24 4.66
CA ALA A 104 -12.81 3.19 5.51
C ALA A 104 -13.15 3.49 6.97
N ARG A 105 -14.01 4.47 7.22
CA ARG A 105 -14.47 4.79 8.56
C ARG A 105 -15.24 3.63 9.21
N ARG A 106 -16.10 2.99 8.47
CA ARG A 106 -16.83 1.83 8.99
C ARG A 106 -15.89 0.71 9.44
N HIS A 107 -14.85 0.45 8.67
CA HIS A 107 -13.84 -0.56 9.02
C HIS A 107 -13.04 -0.15 10.26
N ALA A 108 -12.63 1.10 10.34
CA ALA A 108 -11.90 1.62 11.49
C ALA A 108 -12.75 1.56 12.76
N ASP A 109 -13.99 1.97 12.68
CA ASP A 109 -14.93 1.94 13.81
C ASP A 109 -15.21 0.50 14.26
N GLY A 110 -15.36 -0.43 13.33
CA GLY A 110 -15.54 -1.84 13.63
C GLY A 110 -14.30 -2.48 14.23
N GLY A 111 -13.10 -2.05 13.80
CA GLY A 111 -11.83 -2.57 14.30
C GLY A 111 -11.52 -2.12 15.73
N VAL A 112 -12.08 -1.02 16.16
CA VAL A 112 -11.87 -0.45 17.50
C VAL A 112 -13.15 -0.50 18.34
N ALA A 113 -13.93 -1.51 18.15
CA ALA A 113 -15.22 -1.66 18.81
C ALA A 113 -15.15 -1.58 20.35
N THR A 114 -14.01 -1.96 20.91
CA THR A 114 -13.78 -1.87 22.34
C THR A 114 -13.48 -0.46 22.82
N ASP A 115 -13.04 0.41 21.92
CA ASP A 115 -12.65 1.78 22.23
C ASP A 115 -13.61 2.79 21.62
N VAL A 116 -14.88 2.44 21.61
CA VAL A 116 -15.94 3.23 20.99
C VAL A 116 -15.93 4.68 21.47
N HIS A 117 -15.60 4.87 22.75
CA HIS A 117 -15.57 6.22 23.31
C HIS A 117 -14.48 7.09 22.69
N SER A 118 -13.34 6.50 22.41
CA SER A 118 -12.26 7.22 21.72
C SER A 118 -12.68 7.63 20.31
N VAL A 119 -13.40 6.74 19.65
CA VAL A 119 -13.83 6.97 18.29
C VAL A 119 -14.92 8.03 18.21
N ALA A 120 -15.69 8.16 19.29
CA ALA A 120 -16.71 9.22 19.35
C ALA A 120 -16.10 10.62 19.13
N HIS A 121 -14.83 10.76 19.37
CA HIS A 121 -14.09 11.99 19.08
C HIS A 121 -13.94 12.24 17.58
N GLY A 122 -14.25 11.26 16.77
CA GLY A 122 -14.37 11.45 15.33
C GLY A 122 -15.51 12.39 14.91
N SER A 123 -16.34 12.79 15.85
CA SER A 123 -17.39 13.76 15.58
C SER A 123 -16.90 15.07 14.94
N PRO A 124 -15.76 15.62 15.34
CA PRO A 124 -15.23 16.81 14.66
C PRO A 124 -14.95 16.59 13.17
N LEU A 125 -14.54 15.39 12.82
CA LEU A 125 -14.25 15.09 11.42
C LEU A 125 -15.50 15.09 10.55
N ARG A 126 -16.61 14.63 11.13
CA ARG A 126 -17.89 14.65 10.41
C ARG A 126 -18.38 16.06 10.09
N LYS A 127 -18.00 17.01 10.94
CA LYS A 127 -18.40 18.41 10.73
C LYS A 127 -17.60 19.10 9.65
N GLN A 128 -16.47 18.51 9.26
CA GLN A 128 -15.58 19.08 8.26
C GLN A 128 -15.86 18.56 6.85
N HIS A 129 -16.71 17.57 6.75
CA HIS A 129 -17.10 17.00 5.47
C HIS A 129 -18.51 17.48 5.11
N PRO A 130 -18.61 18.28 4.07
CA PRO A 130 -19.91 18.70 3.54
C PRO A 130 -20.68 17.54 2.98
#